data_e51d303939f984c6c8cc5c9260aea0d7
#
_entry.id   e51d303939f984c6c8cc5c9260aea0d7
#
_cell.length_a   1.000
_cell.length_b   1.000
_cell.length_c   1.000
_cell.angle_alpha   90.00
_cell.angle_beta   90.00
_cell.angle_gamma   90.00
#
_symmetry.space_group_name_H-M   'P 1'
#
loop_
_entity.id
_entity.type
_entity.pdbx_description
1 polymer ?
#
loop_
_entity_poly.entity_id
_entity_poly.type
_entity_poly.pdbx_seq_one_letter_code
_entity_poly.pdbx_strand_id
1 'polypeptide(L)'
;MAPAKILLSIVELGGYPNFSPLYQSLGYTTVVENRMRKAIAFLRRQQPDVIVTEFNFQSDFRDRTSSLESLLAVVQRLPDTRVVVLYDREYEPQFEKLRARLPVHAALAFQDSEDDLRGCLLGMDGDAGIDA
;
A
#
# COMPACT_ATOMS: atom_id res chain seq x y z
N MET A 1 -7.78 17.95 -19.41
CA MET A 1 -7.12 16.65 -19.25
C MET A 1 -6.84 16.39 -17.80
N ALA A 2 -7.21 15.23 -17.33
CA ALA A 2 -7.01 14.90 -15.92
C ALA A 2 -5.53 14.67 -15.63
N PRO A 3 -5.06 15.07 -14.46
CA PRO A 3 -3.69 14.78 -14.07
C PRO A 3 -3.48 13.27 -13.96
N ALA A 4 -2.27 12.85 -14.20
CA ALA A 4 -1.93 11.43 -14.08
C ALA A 4 -2.02 11.02 -12.62
N LYS A 5 -2.55 9.84 -12.38
CA LYS A 5 -2.57 9.27 -11.05
C LYS A 5 -1.28 8.54 -10.81
N ILE A 6 -0.78 8.65 -9.60
CA ILE A 6 0.49 8.06 -9.22
C ILE A 6 0.26 6.99 -8.18
N LEU A 7 0.82 5.81 -8.41
CA LEU A 7 0.80 4.73 -7.45
C LEU A 7 2.24 4.40 -7.06
N LEU A 8 2.53 4.47 -5.77
CA LEU A 8 3.84 4.12 -5.24
C LEU A 8 3.76 2.68 -4.75
N SER A 9 4.54 1.81 -5.39
CA SER A 9 4.59 0.40 -5.03
C SER A 9 5.87 0.15 -4.24
N ILE A 10 5.71 -0.23 -2.98
CA ILE A 10 6.86 -0.48 -2.11
C ILE A 10 7.02 -1.98 -1.99
N VAL A 11 8.10 -2.51 -2.59
CA VAL A 11 8.34 -3.94 -2.64
C VAL A 11 9.65 -4.21 -1.92
N GLU A 12 9.57 -4.59 -0.65
CA GLU A 12 10.75 -4.84 0.14
C GLU A 12 11.21 -6.28 0.06
N LEU A 13 10.33 -7.21 0.35
CA LEU A 13 10.64 -8.63 0.28
C LEU A 13 10.06 -9.29 -0.96
N GLY A 14 8.92 -8.80 -1.41
CA GLY A 14 8.27 -9.38 -2.55
C GLY A 14 7.65 -10.72 -2.22
N GLY A 15 7.81 -11.67 -3.12
CA GLY A 15 7.24 -12.99 -2.91
C GLY A 15 5.83 -13.14 -3.45
N TYR A 16 5.38 -12.15 -4.19
CA TYR A 16 4.08 -12.17 -4.84
C TYR A 16 4.24 -11.66 -6.26
N PRO A 17 3.23 -11.85 -7.11
CA PRO A 17 3.36 -11.44 -8.51
C PRO A 17 3.61 -9.95 -8.65
N ASN A 18 4.28 -9.59 -9.74
CA ASN A 18 4.50 -8.19 -10.05
C ASN A 18 3.20 -7.60 -10.59
N PHE A 19 2.60 -6.72 -9.83
CA PHE A 19 1.31 -6.15 -10.21
C PHE A 19 1.43 -4.83 -10.97
N SER A 20 2.66 -4.41 -11.32
CA SER A 20 2.82 -3.17 -12.06
C SER A 20 1.99 -3.11 -13.34
N PRO A 21 1.91 -4.19 -14.13
CA PRO A 21 1.05 -4.12 -15.32
C PRO A 21 -0.41 -3.86 -14.96
N LEU A 22 -0.89 -4.41 -13.85
CA LEU A 22 -2.25 -4.14 -13.41
C LEU A 22 -2.43 -2.66 -13.09
N TYR A 23 -1.50 -2.09 -12.33
CA TYR A 23 -1.60 -0.69 -11.96
C TYR A 23 -1.63 0.20 -13.19
N GLN A 24 -0.78 -0.11 -14.16
CA GLN A 24 -0.71 0.66 -15.38
C GLN A 24 -2.00 0.54 -16.18
N SER A 25 -2.60 -0.64 -16.19
CA SER A 25 -3.85 -0.84 -16.92
C SER A 25 -4.99 -0.05 -16.30
N LEU A 26 -4.87 0.30 -15.02
CA LEU A 26 -5.89 1.09 -14.34
C LEU A 26 -5.61 2.59 -14.42
N GLY A 27 -4.59 2.98 -15.17
CA GLY A 27 -4.34 4.40 -15.41
C GLY A 27 -3.31 5.02 -14.49
N TYR A 28 -2.61 4.24 -13.68
CA TYR A 28 -1.62 4.77 -12.76
C TYR A 28 -0.25 4.86 -13.40
N THR A 29 0.45 5.95 -13.10
CA THR A 29 1.88 6.01 -13.30
C THR A 29 2.50 5.35 -12.07
N THR A 30 3.23 4.27 -12.30
CA THR A 30 3.71 3.43 -11.20
C THR A 30 5.15 3.74 -10.88
N VAL A 31 5.43 4.01 -9.62
CA VAL A 31 6.78 4.21 -9.11
C VAL A 31 7.06 3.07 -8.15
N VAL A 32 8.18 2.38 -8.34
CA VAL A 32 8.53 1.24 -7.51
C VAL A 32 9.75 1.59 -6.67
N GLU A 33 9.64 1.37 -5.36
CA GLU A 33 10.75 1.53 -4.45
C GLU A 33 10.94 0.23 -3.68
N ASN A 34 12.19 -0.17 -3.52
CA ASN A 34 12.50 -1.41 -2.84
C ASN A 34 12.98 -1.21 -1.42
N ARG A 35 13.06 0.04 -0.96
CA ARG A 35 13.48 0.35 0.38
C ARG A 35 12.53 1.37 0.98
N MET A 36 12.12 1.11 2.21
CA MET A 36 11.18 2.00 2.87
C MET A 36 11.76 3.41 3.02
N ARG A 37 13.06 3.52 3.28
CA ARG A 37 13.66 4.83 3.40
C ARG A 37 13.48 5.66 2.13
N LYS A 38 13.67 5.04 0.97
CA LYS A 38 13.52 5.75 -0.29
C LYS A 38 12.06 6.07 -0.57
N ALA A 39 11.17 5.17 -0.19
CA ALA A 39 9.76 5.43 -0.36
C ALA A 39 9.33 6.64 0.46
N ILE A 40 9.77 6.72 1.69
CA ILE A 40 9.42 7.85 2.55
C ILE A 40 10.03 9.14 2.00
N ALA A 41 11.25 9.07 1.47
CA ALA A 41 11.87 10.23 0.85
C ALA A 41 11.06 10.70 -0.36
N PHE A 42 10.51 9.76 -1.12
CA PHE A 42 9.67 10.10 -2.25
C PHE A 42 8.46 10.93 -1.79
N LEU A 43 7.89 10.56 -0.65
CA LEU A 43 6.69 11.24 -0.15
C LEU A 43 6.96 12.68 0.25
N ARG A 44 8.21 13.04 0.46
CA ARG A 44 8.57 14.42 0.77
C ARG A 44 8.56 15.30 -0.45
N ARG A 45 8.63 14.67 -1.63
CA ARG A 45 8.70 15.41 -2.88
C ARG A 45 7.40 15.34 -3.65
N GLN A 46 6.63 14.28 -3.45
CA GLN A 46 5.47 14.05 -4.28
C GLN A 46 4.45 13.23 -3.52
N GLN A 47 3.20 13.58 -3.67
CA GLN A 47 2.11 12.88 -2.99
C GLN A 47 1.45 11.93 -3.98
N PRO A 48 1.57 10.63 -3.79
CA PRO A 48 0.88 9.68 -4.67
C PRO A 48 -0.58 9.59 -4.31
N ASP A 49 -1.37 9.09 -5.23
CA ASP A 49 -2.79 8.84 -4.98
C ASP A 49 -2.97 7.55 -4.19
N VAL A 50 -2.13 6.56 -4.45
CA VAL A 50 -2.22 5.27 -3.81
C VAL A 50 -0.83 4.77 -3.48
N ILE A 51 -0.70 4.14 -2.31
CA ILE A 51 0.51 3.42 -1.94
C ILE A 51 0.12 1.97 -1.74
N VAL A 52 0.83 1.06 -2.41
CA VAL A 52 0.69 -0.38 -2.17
C VAL A 52 1.97 -0.82 -1.49
N THR A 53 1.87 -1.34 -0.29
CA THR A 53 3.03 -1.69 0.50
C THR A 53 2.82 -3.06 1.14
N GLU A 54 3.81 -3.53 1.89
CA GLU A 54 3.80 -4.86 2.49
C GLU A 54 3.83 -4.75 4.00
N PHE A 55 3.20 -5.71 4.65
CA PHE A 55 3.40 -5.92 6.06
C PHE A 55 4.33 -7.12 6.20
N ASN A 56 5.54 -6.89 6.65
CA ASN A 56 6.55 -7.93 6.81
C ASN A 56 6.83 -8.15 8.27
N PHE A 57 6.22 -9.19 8.80
CA PHE A 57 6.41 -9.51 10.21
C PHE A 57 7.69 -10.32 10.35
N GLN A 58 8.56 -9.86 11.23
CA GLN A 58 9.82 -10.53 11.51
C GLN A 58 9.73 -11.14 12.89
N SER A 59 9.83 -12.44 12.96
CA SER A 59 9.69 -13.11 14.24
C SER A 59 10.78 -12.72 15.23
N ASP A 60 11.97 -12.37 14.72
CA ASP A 60 13.06 -11.95 15.58
C ASP A 60 13.04 -10.45 15.80
N PHE A 61 12.07 -9.80 15.32
CA PHE A 61 11.92 -8.38 15.44
C PHE A 61 11.71 -8.00 16.88
N ARG A 62 12.55 -7.23 17.42
CA ARG A 62 12.53 -7.11 18.84
C ARG A 62 11.68 -6.01 19.34
N ASP A 63 11.65 -4.97 18.93
CA ASP A 63 10.88 -3.91 19.54
C ASP A 63 10.94 -2.69 18.70
N ARG A 64 11.34 -2.87 17.50
CA ARG A 64 11.47 -1.77 16.61
C ARG A 64 10.15 -1.45 15.98
N THR A 65 9.98 -0.21 15.68
CA THR A 65 8.90 0.20 14.84
C THR A 65 9.09 -0.45 13.48
N SER A 66 8.07 -1.11 12.99
CA SER A 66 8.16 -1.74 11.69
C SER A 66 8.26 -0.67 10.61
N SER A 67 8.77 -1.08 9.44
CA SER A 67 8.83 -0.18 8.31
C SER A 67 7.44 0.34 7.97
N LEU A 68 6.45 -0.54 8.07
CA LEU A 68 5.09 -0.14 7.77
C LEU A 68 4.60 0.94 8.74
N GLU A 69 4.92 0.80 10.01
CA GLU A 69 4.51 1.82 10.98
C GLU A 69 5.13 3.17 10.66
N SER A 70 6.40 3.16 10.25
CA SER A 70 7.05 4.40 9.88
C SER A 70 6.38 5.05 8.69
N LEU A 71 6.01 4.25 7.71
CA LEU A 71 5.31 4.76 6.54
C LEU A 71 3.95 5.34 6.91
N LEU A 72 3.18 4.61 7.72
CA LEU A 72 1.84 5.04 8.06
C LEU A 72 1.86 6.33 8.87
N ALA A 73 2.89 6.52 9.69
CA ALA A 73 3.02 7.77 10.43
C ALA A 73 3.17 8.96 9.49
N VAL A 74 3.90 8.77 8.38
CA VAL A 74 4.04 9.82 7.39
C VAL A 74 2.73 10.03 6.64
N VAL A 75 2.06 8.95 6.28
CA VAL A 75 0.86 9.02 5.48
C VAL A 75 -0.28 9.72 6.22
N GLN A 76 -0.26 9.69 7.54
CA GLN A 76 -1.28 10.40 8.29
C GLN A 76 -1.33 11.87 7.95
N ARG A 77 -0.26 12.41 7.41
CA ARG A 77 -0.19 13.82 7.02
C ARG A 77 -0.55 14.01 5.56
N LEU A 78 -0.94 12.95 4.88
CA LEU A 78 -1.26 13.00 3.45
C LEU A 78 -2.71 12.55 3.26
N PRO A 79 -3.67 13.43 3.49
CA PRO A 79 -5.08 13.02 3.57
C PRO A 79 -5.63 12.45 2.26
N ASP A 80 -5.03 12.79 1.14
CA ASP A 80 -5.54 12.31 -0.15
C ASP A 80 -4.85 11.05 -0.63
N THR A 81 -3.90 10.52 0.15
CA THR A 81 -3.19 9.31 -0.22
C THR A 81 -3.84 8.11 0.46
N ARG A 82 -4.13 7.10 -0.33
CA ARG A 82 -4.75 5.87 0.17
C ARG A 82 -3.71 4.76 0.23
N VAL A 83 -3.81 3.92 1.25
CA VAL A 83 -2.82 2.87 1.48
C VAL A 83 -3.48 1.52 1.40
N VAL A 84 -2.89 0.65 0.57
CA VAL A 84 -3.26 -0.76 0.48
C VAL A 84 -2.08 -1.56 1.01
N VAL A 85 -2.35 -2.47 1.94
CA VAL A 85 -1.31 -3.28 2.53
C VAL A 85 -1.49 -4.73 2.09
N LEU A 86 -0.40 -5.32 1.63
CA LEU A 86 -0.36 -6.74 1.29
C LEU A 86 0.33 -7.46 2.43
N TYR A 87 -0.27 -8.52 2.92
CA TYR A 87 0.28 -9.25 4.05
C TYR A 87 0.19 -10.75 3.80
N ASP A 88 1.01 -11.49 4.54
CA ASP A 88 0.93 -12.95 4.49
C ASP A 88 -0.17 -13.38 5.45
N ARG A 89 -1.08 -14.21 4.95
CA ARG A 89 -2.21 -14.68 5.75
C ARG A 89 -1.75 -15.34 7.04
N GLU A 90 -0.57 -15.91 7.03
CA GLU A 90 0.00 -16.53 8.21
C GLU A 90 0.14 -15.52 9.36
N TYR A 91 0.39 -14.27 9.03
CA TYR A 91 0.62 -13.22 10.02
C TYR A 91 -0.56 -12.28 10.18
N GLU A 92 -1.73 -12.72 9.77
CA GLU A 92 -2.91 -11.87 9.85
C GLU A 92 -3.19 -11.37 11.26
N PRO A 93 -3.06 -12.20 12.33
CA PRO A 93 -3.32 -11.67 13.67
C PRO A 93 -2.41 -10.52 14.05
N GLN A 94 -1.12 -10.59 13.65
CA GLN A 94 -0.19 -9.53 13.94
C GLN A 94 -0.54 -8.27 13.16
N PHE A 95 -0.95 -8.46 11.90
CA PHE A 95 -1.33 -7.33 11.07
C PHE A 95 -2.58 -6.64 11.62
N GLU A 96 -3.54 -7.39 12.11
CA GLU A 96 -4.76 -6.80 12.65
C GLU A 96 -4.47 -5.93 13.87
N LYS A 97 -3.49 -6.30 14.66
CA LYS A 97 -3.11 -5.49 15.81
C LYS A 97 -2.56 -4.14 15.36
N LEU A 98 -1.77 -4.15 14.29
CA LEU A 98 -1.23 -2.92 13.75
C LEU A 98 -2.35 -2.08 13.13
N ARG A 99 -3.24 -2.72 12.39
CA ARG A 99 -4.31 -2.04 11.71
C ARG A 99 -5.24 -1.33 12.68
N ALA A 100 -5.41 -1.90 13.87
CA ALA A 100 -6.27 -1.31 14.87
C ALA A 100 -5.73 0.03 15.37
N ARG A 101 -4.43 0.25 15.24
CA ARG A 101 -3.81 1.47 15.73
C ARG A 101 -3.56 2.50 14.66
N LEU A 102 -3.39 2.07 13.42
CA LEU A 102 -2.99 2.96 12.34
C LEU A 102 -3.92 2.81 11.15
N PRO A 103 -4.18 3.89 10.43
CA PRO A 103 -5.12 3.83 9.32
C PRO A 103 -4.54 3.08 8.12
N VAL A 104 -5.32 2.12 7.66
CA VAL A 104 -5.04 1.39 6.43
C VAL A 104 -6.34 1.37 5.66
N HIS A 105 -6.32 1.83 4.44
CA HIS A 105 -7.55 1.96 3.66
C HIS A 105 -8.04 0.63 3.14
N ALA A 106 -7.13 -0.28 2.84
CA ALA A 106 -7.50 -1.60 2.39
C ALA A 106 -6.35 -2.56 2.65
N ALA A 107 -6.66 -3.84 2.75
CA ALA A 107 -5.64 -4.85 2.99
C ALA A 107 -6.03 -6.11 2.27
N LEU A 108 -5.03 -6.81 1.73
CA LEU A 108 -5.22 -8.05 1.01
C LEU A 108 -4.09 -9.00 1.37
N ALA A 109 -4.43 -10.28 1.48
CA ALA A 109 -3.39 -11.27 1.71
C ALA A 109 -2.63 -11.53 0.41
N PHE A 110 -1.35 -11.89 0.52
CA PHE A 110 -0.57 -12.26 -0.66
C PHE A 110 -1.28 -13.33 -1.47
N GLN A 111 -2.02 -14.18 -0.79
CA GLN A 111 -2.70 -15.32 -1.39
C GLN A 111 -3.96 -14.92 -2.14
N ASP A 112 -4.42 -13.69 -1.96
CA ASP A 112 -5.59 -13.21 -2.66
C ASP A 112 -5.27 -12.97 -4.13
N SER A 113 -6.30 -12.95 -4.95
CA SER A 113 -6.10 -12.88 -6.39
C SER A 113 -5.84 -11.47 -6.88
N GLU A 114 -5.32 -11.40 -8.10
CA GLU A 114 -5.14 -10.11 -8.76
C GLU A 114 -6.48 -9.40 -8.93
N ASP A 115 -7.55 -10.15 -9.14
CA ASP A 115 -8.87 -9.56 -9.28
C ASP A 115 -9.31 -8.87 -8.00
N ASP A 116 -8.96 -9.44 -6.86
CA ASP A 116 -9.27 -8.80 -5.58
C ASP A 116 -8.55 -7.46 -5.46
N LEU A 117 -7.30 -7.43 -5.88
CA LEU A 117 -6.53 -6.20 -5.84
C LEU A 117 -7.10 -5.18 -6.83
N ARG A 118 -7.48 -5.63 -8.01
CA ARG A 118 -8.09 -4.74 -8.99
C ARG A 118 -9.37 -4.12 -8.44
N GLY A 119 -10.22 -4.93 -7.83
CA GLY A 119 -11.46 -4.43 -7.25
C GLY A 119 -11.21 -3.43 -6.15
N CYS A 120 -10.19 -3.68 -5.35
CA CYS A 120 -9.82 -2.78 -4.27
C CYS A 120 -9.41 -1.42 -4.82
N LEU A 121 -8.55 -1.42 -5.84
CA LEU A 121 -8.07 -0.19 -6.44
C LEU A 121 -9.17 0.57 -7.16
N LEU A 122 -10.05 -0.14 -7.83
CA LEU A 122 -11.16 0.49 -8.50
C LEU A 122 -12.13 1.10 -7.51
N GLY A 123 -12.31 0.47 -6.36
CA GLY A 123 -13.15 1.01 -5.32
C GLY A 123 -12.62 2.33 -4.80
N MET A 124 -11.32 2.44 -4.65
CA MET A 124 -10.71 3.69 -4.22
C MET A 124 -10.86 4.78 -5.25
N ASP A 125 -10.65 4.39 -6.50
CA ASP A 125 -10.70 5.34 -7.59
C ASP A 125 -12.11 5.86 -7.78
N GLY A 126 -13.09 4.99 -7.58
CA GLY A 126 -14.46 5.36 -7.82
C GLY A 126 -15.23 5.75 -6.59
N ASP A 127 -14.55 5.88 -5.46
CA ASP A 127 -15.29 6.04 -4.22
C ASP A 127 -16.08 7.33 -4.20
N ALA A 128 -15.58 8.31 -4.86
CA ALA A 128 -16.34 9.54 -4.93
C ALA A 128 -17.66 9.30 -5.63
N GLY A 129 -17.65 8.38 -6.48
CA GLY A 129 -18.84 8.07 -7.21
C GLY A 129 -19.78 7.17 -6.52
N ILE A 130 -19.51 6.51 -5.68
CA ILE A 130 -20.30 5.54 -5.31
C ILE A 130 -21.32 5.49 -4.68
N ASP A 131 -21.39 5.57 -4.81
CA ASP A 131 -22.06 5.43 -4.59
C ASP A 131 -22.74 5.32 -4.61
N ALA A 132 -22.88 5.35 -4.68
CA ALA A 132 -23.49 5.29 -4.73
C ALA A 132 -24.06 4.93 -4.61
#